data_42eb94170a85c53402628f6d54beb13e
#
_entry.id   42eb94170a85c53402628f6d54beb13e
#
_cell.length_a   1.000
_cell.length_b   1.000
_cell.length_c   1.000
_cell.angle_alpha   90.00
_cell.angle_beta   90.00
_cell.angle_gamma   90.00
#
_symmetry.space_group_name_H-M   'P 1'
#
loop_
_entity.id
_entity.type
_entity.pdbx_description
1 polymer ?
#
loop_
_entity_poly.entity_id
_entity_poly.type
_entity_poly.pdbx_seq_one_letter_code
_entity_poly.pdbx_strand_id
1 'polypeptide(L)'
;MADEARRVRRVVIAGGGTAGWVAACALSHQFRDLLDITLVESEQIGTIGVGESTIPTIRTFHRLLQIDEREFMRATAACFKLSIKFSDWGREGETYIHPFGRTGLGTWACEFHHFWLDSLRRGQSSDLADYCLEAVASRADRFALTGAAQGNAASWSTRWESAQSGPGQGELSYAYHLDAAQYAAFLRRRAEQQGLVRVEGKIREVRQHASSGDVAALVLDSGQIIEGDLFIDCTGFRGLLIEQTLKTGYEDWTHWLPCDRAVAMQTESVGPAVPYTQASAHGAGWRWQIPLQHRVGNGWVFCSRYMSDDEAGARLRAATQGAALRPPMVVPFVTGRRRQVWNRNVVALGLSSSFIEPLESTSIHLALSGVARLIHMFPFAGIEDSLVRRYNEASRAEAEHVRDFIILHYHANQRDEPMWQECRAMGLPDSLAHRIALFRDRAHAWQGEDELFRVDSWTHVMLGQGIAPRAHHPLARALPNEDLAQLLSAIRQPIQRRVDSMPSHQAFIERYCPAERLR
;
A
#
# COMPACT_ATOMS: atom_id res chain seq x y z
N MET A 1 -6.04 43.22 -7.42
CA MET A 1 -7.30 42.75 -8.04
C MET A 1 -7.10 41.56 -9.00
N ALA A 2 -6.10 41.52 -9.89
CA ALA A 2 -5.88 40.34 -10.75
C ALA A 2 -5.30 39.10 -9.98
N ASP A 3 -4.64 39.34 -8.86
CA ASP A 3 -3.99 38.30 -8.03
C ASP A 3 -4.99 37.60 -7.09
N GLU A 4 -6.06 38.27 -6.65
CA GLU A 4 -7.09 37.65 -5.80
C GLU A 4 -8.00 36.68 -6.57
N ALA A 5 -8.20 36.89 -7.86
CA ALA A 5 -9.04 36.04 -8.71
C ALA A 5 -8.43 34.67 -9.04
N ARG A 6 -7.13 34.47 -8.75
CA ARG A 6 -6.42 33.17 -8.97
C ARG A 6 -6.21 32.37 -7.71
N ARG A 7 -6.50 32.91 -6.54
CA ARG A 7 -6.22 32.27 -5.26
C ARG A 7 -7.12 31.05 -5.02
N VAL A 8 -6.51 29.90 -4.71
CA VAL A 8 -7.25 28.69 -4.32
C VAL A 8 -7.55 28.74 -2.82
N ARG A 9 -8.84 28.77 -2.48
CA ARG A 9 -9.33 28.72 -1.10
C ARG A 9 -10.41 27.67 -0.90
N ARG A 10 -11.34 27.51 -1.84
CA ARG A 10 -12.43 26.54 -1.77
C ARG A 10 -11.98 25.22 -2.39
N VAL A 11 -11.84 24.20 -1.57
CA VAL A 11 -11.47 22.84 -2.00
C VAL A 11 -12.68 21.92 -1.90
N VAL A 12 -13.04 21.26 -3.00
CA VAL A 12 -14.15 20.32 -3.05
C VAL A 12 -13.62 18.91 -3.29
N ILE A 13 -13.88 18.01 -2.36
CA ILE A 13 -13.51 16.59 -2.47
C ILE A 13 -14.75 15.82 -2.91
N ALA A 14 -14.68 15.17 -4.07
CA ALA A 14 -15.75 14.35 -4.61
C ALA A 14 -15.50 12.87 -4.31
N GLY A 15 -16.31 12.28 -3.44
CA GLY A 15 -16.25 10.88 -3.04
C GLY A 15 -15.74 10.65 -1.61
N GLY A 16 -16.49 9.91 -0.81
CA GLY A 16 -16.29 9.62 0.61
C GLY A 16 -15.71 8.23 0.90
N GLY A 17 -14.99 7.63 -0.05
CA GLY A 17 -14.19 6.42 0.22
C GLY A 17 -12.93 6.74 1.04
N THR A 18 -12.10 5.72 1.32
CA THR A 18 -10.86 5.86 2.08
C THR A 18 -9.98 7.01 1.57
N ALA A 19 -9.78 7.12 0.25
CA ALA A 19 -8.94 8.17 -0.33
C ALA A 19 -9.51 9.58 -0.10
N GLY A 20 -10.84 9.75 -0.20
CA GLY A 20 -11.51 11.02 0.05
C GLY A 20 -11.38 11.47 1.51
N TRP A 21 -11.61 10.57 2.46
CA TRP A 21 -11.47 10.89 3.88
C TRP A 21 -10.02 11.05 4.33
N VAL A 22 -9.07 10.35 3.69
CA VAL A 22 -7.63 10.61 3.85
C VAL A 22 -7.30 12.03 3.41
N ALA A 23 -7.71 12.44 2.22
CA ALA A 23 -7.48 13.79 1.72
C ALA A 23 -8.14 14.84 2.62
N ALA A 24 -9.40 14.62 2.98
CA ALA A 24 -10.18 15.50 3.85
C ALA A 24 -9.49 15.73 5.20
N CYS A 25 -9.13 14.63 5.89
CA CYS A 25 -8.50 14.71 7.20
C CYS A 25 -7.13 15.40 7.14
N ALA A 26 -6.32 15.08 6.12
CA ALA A 26 -4.98 15.65 5.98
C ALA A 26 -5.01 17.16 5.66
N LEU A 27 -5.84 17.57 4.71
CA LEU A 27 -5.96 18.97 4.33
C LEU A 27 -6.57 19.82 5.46
N SER A 28 -7.61 19.33 6.13
CA SER A 28 -8.22 20.03 7.27
C SER A 28 -7.24 20.15 8.44
N HIS A 29 -6.46 19.10 8.73
CA HIS A 29 -5.45 19.15 9.78
C HIS A 29 -4.33 20.15 9.48
N GLN A 30 -3.83 20.14 8.23
CA GLN A 30 -2.66 20.92 7.86
C GLN A 30 -2.98 22.39 7.61
N PHE A 31 -4.11 22.68 6.97
CA PHE A 31 -4.39 24.03 6.49
C PHE A 31 -5.46 24.79 7.28
N ARG A 32 -6.28 24.08 8.07
CA ARG A 32 -7.27 24.71 8.97
C ARG A 32 -8.02 25.87 8.29
N ASP A 33 -7.98 27.05 8.90
CA ASP A 33 -8.69 28.25 8.43
C ASP A 33 -8.16 28.85 7.11
N LEU A 34 -7.07 28.30 6.56
CA LEU A 34 -6.55 28.76 5.27
C LEU A 34 -7.41 28.29 4.10
N LEU A 35 -8.15 27.18 4.26
CA LEU A 35 -8.99 26.57 3.23
C LEU A 35 -10.41 26.33 3.73
N ASP A 36 -11.37 26.52 2.84
CA ASP A 36 -12.76 26.12 3.01
C ASP A 36 -12.93 24.76 2.32
N ILE A 37 -12.99 23.66 3.10
CA ILE A 37 -12.99 22.30 2.57
C ILE A 37 -14.38 21.68 2.66
N THR A 38 -14.92 21.25 1.51
CA THR A 38 -16.19 20.54 1.41
C THR A 38 -15.96 19.15 0.83
N LEU A 39 -16.48 18.10 1.50
CA LEU A 39 -16.51 16.75 0.96
C LEU A 39 -17.93 16.37 0.58
N VAL A 40 -18.11 15.91 -0.67
CA VAL A 40 -19.39 15.44 -1.21
C VAL A 40 -19.35 13.93 -1.34
N GLU A 41 -20.26 13.24 -0.66
CA GLU A 41 -20.43 11.80 -0.76
C GLU A 41 -21.90 11.40 -0.69
N SER A 42 -22.21 10.15 -1.03
CA SER A 42 -23.56 9.61 -0.82
C SER A 42 -23.51 8.23 -0.16
N GLU A 43 -24.25 8.06 0.93
CA GLU A 43 -24.44 6.77 1.62
C GLU A 43 -25.12 5.71 0.73
N GLN A 44 -25.79 6.14 -0.35
CA GLN A 44 -26.38 5.23 -1.35
C GLN A 44 -25.32 4.62 -2.28
N ILE A 45 -24.10 5.19 -2.35
CA ILE A 45 -23.00 4.64 -3.11
C ILE A 45 -22.14 3.86 -2.11
N GLY A 46 -22.33 2.52 -2.09
CA GLY A 46 -21.59 1.65 -1.19
C GLY A 46 -20.08 1.73 -1.43
N THR A 47 -19.31 1.69 -0.36
CA THR A 47 -17.87 1.46 -0.43
C THR A 47 -17.58 -0.03 -0.63
N ILE A 48 -16.53 -0.36 -1.37
CA ILE A 48 -16.02 -1.73 -1.47
C ILE A 48 -15.45 -2.09 -0.09
N GLY A 49 -16.30 -2.65 0.78
CA GLY A 49 -15.97 -2.94 2.18
C GLY A 49 -15.16 -4.22 2.33
N VAL A 50 -13.93 -4.23 1.84
CA VAL A 50 -12.96 -5.31 2.09
C VAL A 50 -12.07 -4.96 3.28
N GLY A 51 -11.42 -5.96 3.89
CA GLY A 51 -10.29 -5.68 4.77
C GLY A 51 -9.14 -5.12 3.94
N GLU A 52 -8.58 -4.00 4.37
CA GLU A 52 -7.45 -3.37 3.71
C GLU A 52 -6.15 -3.71 4.43
N SER A 53 -5.13 -3.85 3.64
CA SER A 53 -3.77 -4.05 4.11
C SER A 53 -2.92 -2.84 3.76
N THR A 54 -2.06 -2.41 4.67
CA THR A 54 -1.22 -1.22 4.52
C THR A 54 0.27 -1.56 4.57
N ILE A 55 1.09 -0.54 4.38
CA ILE A 55 2.56 -0.60 4.50
C ILE A 55 3.04 0.45 5.51
N PRO A 56 4.28 0.40 6.01
CA PRO A 56 4.74 1.22 7.15
C PRO A 56 4.59 2.73 6.99
N THR A 57 4.48 3.25 5.77
CA THR A 57 4.28 4.68 5.49
C THR A 57 3.00 5.25 6.11
N ILE A 58 1.96 4.43 6.36
CA ILE A 58 0.75 4.86 7.05
C ILE A 58 1.05 5.36 8.47
N ARG A 59 2.03 4.77 9.17
CA ARG A 59 2.43 5.20 10.52
C ARG A 59 2.99 6.62 10.52
N THR A 60 3.80 6.96 9.52
CA THR A 60 4.31 8.32 9.34
C THR A 60 3.18 9.29 9.11
N PHE A 61 2.24 8.95 8.22
CA PHE A 61 1.06 9.76 7.97
C PHE A 61 0.20 9.97 9.24
N HIS A 62 -0.07 8.90 10.00
CA HIS A 62 -0.81 9.01 11.27
C HIS A 62 -0.09 9.90 12.29
N ARG A 63 1.23 9.80 12.40
CA ARG A 63 2.01 10.69 13.28
C ARG A 63 1.91 12.16 12.87
N LEU A 64 2.00 12.46 11.57
CA LEU A 64 1.83 13.82 11.05
C LEU A 64 0.44 14.40 11.37
N LEU A 65 -0.60 13.57 11.33
CA LEU A 65 -1.97 13.96 11.67
C LEU A 65 -2.28 13.86 13.17
N GLN A 66 -1.31 13.52 14.02
CA GLN A 66 -1.49 13.33 15.46
C GLN A 66 -2.60 12.33 15.81
N ILE A 67 -2.68 11.24 15.04
CA ILE A 67 -3.61 10.15 15.28
C ILE A 67 -3.00 9.23 16.35
N ASP A 68 -3.73 9.02 17.45
CA ASP A 68 -3.37 8.04 18.47
C ASP A 68 -3.54 6.61 17.92
N GLU A 69 -2.48 5.80 18.02
CA GLU A 69 -2.45 4.46 17.45
C GLU A 69 -3.49 3.54 18.12
N ARG A 70 -3.66 3.62 19.43
CA ARG A 70 -4.60 2.76 20.15
C ARG A 70 -6.04 3.11 19.81
N GLU A 71 -6.34 4.42 19.77
CA GLU A 71 -7.66 4.91 19.35
C GLU A 71 -8.00 4.43 17.95
N PHE A 72 -7.07 4.64 17.01
CA PHE A 72 -7.22 4.21 15.62
C PHE A 72 -7.45 2.69 15.53
N MET A 73 -6.61 1.88 16.17
CA MET A 73 -6.70 0.42 16.07
C MET A 73 -7.99 -0.14 16.69
N ARG A 74 -8.45 0.45 17.79
CA ARG A 74 -9.75 0.09 18.40
C ARG A 74 -10.91 0.42 17.50
N ALA A 75 -10.91 1.63 16.93
CA ALA A 75 -11.97 2.13 16.07
C ALA A 75 -12.06 1.41 14.72
N THR A 76 -10.97 0.84 14.24
CA THR A 76 -10.90 0.18 12.92
C THR A 76 -10.77 -1.33 13.00
N ALA A 77 -10.84 -1.91 14.20
CA ALA A 77 -10.58 -3.31 14.48
C ALA A 77 -9.27 -3.81 13.85
N ALA A 78 -8.25 -2.94 13.82
CA ALA A 78 -7.01 -3.20 13.14
C ALA A 78 -6.13 -4.21 13.85
N CYS A 79 -5.33 -4.93 13.06
CA CYS A 79 -4.25 -5.82 13.50
C CYS A 79 -2.91 -5.28 13.03
N PHE A 80 -1.82 -5.64 13.69
CA PHE A 80 -0.46 -5.32 13.22
C PHE A 80 -0.07 -6.20 12.04
N LYS A 81 0.74 -5.64 11.14
CA LYS A 81 1.27 -6.34 9.98
C LYS A 81 2.78 -6.10 9.88
N LEU A 82 3.56 -7.19 9.79
CA LEU A 82 5.02 -7.17 9.70
C LEU A 82 5.55 -7.52 8.31
N SER A 83 4.71 -8.23 7.51
CA SER A 83 5.16 -8.78 6.24
C SER A 83 3.99 -9.17 5.33
N ILE A 84 4.34 -9.64 4.14
CA ILE A 84 3.46 -10.40 3.26
C ILE A 84 4.07 -11.80 3.10
N LYS A 85 3.27 -12.83 3.30
CA LYS A 85 3.64 -14.22 3.06
C LYS A 85 3.11 -14.64 1.69
N PHE A 86 4.00 -14.99 0.81
CA PHE A 86 3.72 -15.48 -0.52
C PHE A 86 3.77 -17.01 -0.54
N SER A 87 2.75 -17.65 -1.11
CA SER A 87 2.67 -19.11 -1.26
C SER A 87 2.37 -19.42 -2.71
N ASP A 88 3.04 -20.44 -3.24
CA ASP A 88 2.82 -20.97 -4.60
C ASP A 88 3.16 -20.00 -5.75
N TRP A 89 3.92 -18.91 -5.50
CA TRP A 89 4.24 -17.92 -6.53
C TRP A 89 5.41 -18.35 -7.44
N GLY A 90 6.52 -18.77 -6.87
CA GLY A 90 7.64 -19.31 -7.63
C GLY A 90 7.26 -20.65 -8.22
N ARG A 91 7.00 -21.63 -7.36
CA ARG A 91 6.50 -22.98 -7.67
C ARG A 91 5.41 -23.36 -6.69
N GLU A 92 4.57 -24.29 -7.07
CA GLU A 92 3.58 -24.87 -6.17
C GLU A 92 4.30 -25.55 -4.97
N GLY A 93 3.79 -25.29 -3.75
CA GLY A 93 4.36 -25.75 -2.50
C GLY A 93 5.48 -24.87 -1.92
N GLU A 94 6.03 -23.93 -2.68
CA GLU A 94 7.04 -22.99 -2.17
C GLU A 94 6.42 -21.79 -1.45
N THR A 95 7.12 -21.30 -0.44
CA THR A 95 6.71 -20.08 0.29
C THR A 95 7.91 -19.17 0.53
N TYR A 96 7.68 -17.85 0.48
CA TYR A 96 8.64 -16.85 0.93
C TYR A 96 7.93 -15.71 1.66
N ILE A 97 8.69 -14.90 2.37
CA ILE A 97 8.19 -13.73 3.11
C ILE A 97 8.86 -12.47 2.56
N HIS A 98 8.05 -11.45 2.26
CA HIS A 98 8.50 -10.09 2.05
C HIS A 98 8.28 -9.28 3.33
N PRO A 99 9.31 -9.08 4.19
CA PRO A 99 9.20 -8.36 5.44
C PRO A 99 9.34 -6.86 5.26
N PHE A 100 8.82 -6.08 6.21
CA PHE A 100 8.99 -4.63 6.22
C PHE A 100 10.29 -4.16 6.87
N GLY A 101 10.99 -5.04 7.56
CA GLY A 101 12.24 -4.76 8.25
C GLY A 101 13.46 -4.75 7.36
N ARG A 102 14.59 -4.42 7.97
CA ARG A 102 15.92 -4.57 7.35
C ARG A 102 16.42 -5.99 7.56
N THR A 103 17.13 -6.51 6.56
CA THR A 103 17.70 -7.85 6.58
C THR A 103 19.20 -7.77 6.80
N GLY A 104 19.64 -8.25 7.95
CA GLY A 104 21.05 -8.26 8.31
C GLY A 104 21.68 -6.88 8.46
N LEU A 105 23.00 -6.86 8.49
CA LEU A 105 23.81 -5.65 8.55
C LEU A 105 24.86 -5.70 7.43
N GLY A 106 24.71 -4.82 6.45
CA GLY A 106 25.71 -4.58 5.42
C GLY A 106 26.78 -3.61 5.88
N THR A 107 27.76 -3.37 5.03
CA THR A 107 28.75 -2.29 5.16
C THR A 107 28.38 -1.15 4.20
N TRP A 108 29.08 -0.04 4.28
CA TRP A 108 28.88 1.06 3.33
C TRP A 108 29.18 0.67 1.86
N ALA A 109 29.96 -0.41 1.65
CA ALA A 109 30.40 -0.84 0.33
C ALA A 109 29.78 -2.18 -0.13
N CYS A 110 29.10 -2.91 0.76
CA CYS A 110 28.57 -4.24 0.44
C CYS A 110 27.34 -4.55 1.27
N GLU A 111 26.21 -4.74 0.60
CA GLU A 111 24.94 -5.08 1.23
C GLU A 111 24.97 -6.49 1.85
N PHE A 112 24.17 -6.71 2.89
CA PHE A 112 24.18 -7.95 3.67
C PHE A 112 23.91 -9.20 2.82
N HIS A 113 23.01 -9.14 1.87
CA HIS A 113 22.65 -10.30 1.06
C HIS A 113 23.85 -10.90 0.28
N HIS A 114 24.90 -10.12 0.00
CA HIS A 114 26.12 -10.65 -0.60
C HIS A 114 26.90 -11.55 0.35
N PHE A 115 26.98 -11.22 1.64
CA PHE A 115 27.58 -12.06 2.68
C PHE A 115 26.78 -13.34 2.86
N TRP A 116 25.45 -13.24 2.87
CA TRP A 116 24.56 -14.38 2.93
C TRP A 116 24.71 -15.29 1.70
N LEU A 117 24.77 -14.75 0.48
CA LEU A 117 25.01 -15.54 -0.75
C LEU A 117 26.36 -16.24 -0.73
N ASP A 118 27.40 -15.61 -0.18
CA ASP A 118 28.71 -16.22 -0.03
C ASP A 118 28.67 -17.39 0.97
N SER A 119 27.92 -17.25 2.07
CA SER A 119 27.71 -18.32 3.04
C SER A 119 27.03 -19.55 2.44
N LEU A 120 26.01 -19.34 1.59
CA LEU A 120 25.38 -20.45 0.86
C LEU A 120 26.35 -21.20 -0.03
N ARG A 121 27.23 -20.49 -0.77
CA ARG A 121 28.27 -21.10 -1.61
C ARG A 121 29.30 -21.89 -0.82
N ARG A 122 29.54 -21.49 0.45
CA ARG A 122 30.41 -22.22 1.38
C ARG A 122 29.71 -23.38 2.11
N GLY A 123 28.43 -23.68 1.78
CA GLY A 123 27.65 -24.74 2.41
C GLY A 123 27.09 -24.41 3.78
N GLN A 124 27.10 -23.13 4.18
CA GLN A 124 26.45 -22.64 5.40
C GLN A 124 25.01 -22.28 5.06
N SER A 125 24.08 -23.21 5.27
CA SER A 125 22.68 -23.04 4.90
C SER A 125 21.88 -22.31 5.97
N SER A 126 21.16 -21.23 5.55
CA SER A 126 20.11 -20.59 6.34
C SER A 126 19.19 -19.80 5.40
N ASP A 127 17.96 -19.57 5.84
CA ASP A 127 17.03 -18.69 5.09
C ASP A 127 17.43 -17.22 5.28
N LEU A 128 17.41 -16.44 4.20
CA LEU A 128 17.66 -15.00 4.27
C LEU A 128 16.74 -14.29 5.29
N ALA A 129 15.49 -14.75 5.40
CA ALA A 129 14.52 -14.22 6.31
C ALA A 129 14.87 -14.42 7.81
N ASP A 130 15.79 -15.33 8.16
CA ASP A 130 16.26 -15.52 9.54
C ASP A 130 17.07 -14.33 10.06
N TYR A 131 17.52 -13.46 9.16
CA TYR A 131 18.27 -12.24 9.46
C TYR A 131 17.42 -10.97 9.48
N CYS A 132 16.08 -11.12 9.44
CA CYS A 132 15.13 -10.02 9.54
C CYS A 132 14.17 -10.26 10.72
N LEU A 133 14.15 -9.31 11.67
CA LEU A 133 13.33 -9.41 12.88
C LEU A 133 11.85 -9.59 12.56
N GLU A 134 11.33 -8.82 11.60
CA GLU A 134 9.93 -8.86 11.18
C GLU A 134 9.56 -10.19 10.53
N ALA A 135 10.47 -10.78 9.76
CA ALA A 135 10.24 -12.08 9.14
C ALA A 135 10.18 -13.20 10.18
N VAL A 136 11.13 -13.22 11.13
CA VAL A 136 11.16 -14.23 12.21
C VAL A 136 9.94 -14.07 13.11
N ALA A 137 9.57 -12.83 13.49
CA ALA A 137 8.38 -12.56 14.29
C ALA A 137 7.08 -12.95 13.57
N SER A 138 6.99 -12.69 12.25
CA SER A 138 5.87 -13.12 11.41
C SER A 138 5.70 -14.64 11.39
N ARG A 139 6.79 -15.39 11.20
CA ARG A 139 6.76 -16.87 11.18
C ARG A 139 6.36 -17.47 12.52
N ALA A 140 6.66 -16.76 13.62
CA ALA A 140 6.32 -17.18 14.98
C ALA A 140 4.97 -16.64 15.48
N ASP A 141 4.21 -15.90 14.65
CA ASP A 141 2.97 -15.22 15.01
C ASP A 141 3.11 -14.33 16.28
N ARG A 142 4.25 -13.61 16.39
CA ARG A 142 4.61 -12.80 17.54
C ARG A 142 4.71 -11.32 17.21
N PHE A 143 4.42 -10.49 18.19
CA PHE A 143 4.53 -9.05 18.07
C PHE A 143 4.75 -8.39 19.43
N ALA A 144 5.60 -7.37 19.49
CA ALA A 144 5.75 -6.48 20.64
C ALA A 144 6.26 -5.11 20.21
N LEU A 145 5.76 -4.05 20.84
CA LEU A 145 6.37 -2.71 20.74
C LEU A 145 7.54 -2.60 21.72
N THR A 146 8.61 -1.92 21.32
CA THR A 146 9.69 -1.53 22.22
C THR A 146 9.26 -0.33 23.07
N GLY A 147 9.75 -0.27 24.32
CA GLY A 147 9.32 0.73 25.31
C GLY A 147 9.50 2.21 24.93
N ALA A 148 10.29 2.52 23.90
CA ALA A 148 10.46 3.88 23.38
C ALA A 148 9.19 4.40 22.64
N ALA A 149 8.36 3.52 22.12
CA ALA A 149 7.10 3.88 21.45
C ALA A 149 5.98 4.32 22.43
N GLN A 150 6.21 4.25 23.75
CA GLN A 150 5.24 4.63 24.79
C GLN A 150 5.41 6.07 25.29
N GLY A 151 6.36 6.84 24.76
CA GLY A 151 6.71 8.18 25.25
C GLY A 151 5.89 9.31 24.66
N ASN A 152 5.38 10.15 25.57
CA ASN A 152 4.66 11.41 25.34
C ASN A 152 5.38 12.38 24.37
N ALA A 153 4.54 13.12 23.66
CA ALA A 153 4.76 14.39 22.95
C ALA A 153 6.19 14.98 22.97
N ALA A 154 7.03 14.50 22.08
CA ALA A 154 8.27 15.18 21.71
C ALA A 154 7.99 16.54 21.02
N SER A 155 8.92 17.49 21.11
CA SER A 155 8.83 18.81 20.46
C SER A 155 8.68 18.67 18.93
N TRP A 156 8.24 19.73 18.25
CA TRP A 156 8.01 19.75 16.80
C TRP A 156 9.26 19.32 16.01
N SER A 157 10.44 19.78 16.39
CA SER A 157 11.72 19.42 15.77
C SER A 157 12.04 17.93 15.90
N THR A 158 11.90 17.37 17.10
CA THR A 158 12.13 15.94 17.36
C THR A 158 11.13 15.03 16.64
N ARG A 159 9.90 15.49 16.42
CA ARG A 159 8.88 14.74 15.64
C ARG A 159 9.23 14.71 14.15
N TRP A 160 9.74 15.81 13.60
CA TRP A 160 10.17 15.90 12.22
C TRP A 160 11.38 15.01 11.92
N GLU A 161 12.40 15.05 12.75
CA GLU A 161 13.60 14.22 12.65
C GLU A 161 13.29 12.73 12.79
N SER A 162 12.40 12.36 13.73
CA SER A 162 11.97 10.96 13.91
C SER A 162 11.04 10.48 12.81
N ALA A 163 10.35 11.36 12.09
CA ALA A 163 9.52 10.99 10.94
C ALA A 163 10.37 10.66 9.70
N GLN A 164 11.54 11.25 9.57
CA GLN A 164 12.50 11.01 8.47
C GLN A 164 13.48 9.87 8.76
N SER A 165 13.84 9.66 10.02
CA SER A 165 14.62 8.48 10.43
C SER A 165 13.69 7.27 10.49
N GLY A 166 13.99 6.25 9.71
CA GLY A 166 13.32 4.94 9.83
C GLY A 166 13.37 4.40 11.28
N PRO A 167 12.70 3.26 11.56
CA PRO A 167 12.69 2.69 12.91
C PRO A 167 14.14 2.54 13.43
N GLY A 168 14.37 2.98 14.67
CA GLY A 168 15.68 2.86 15.34
C GLY A 168 16.14 1.39 15.39
N GLN A 169 17.44 1.17 15.58
CA GLN A 169 17.94 -0.20 15.69
C GLN A 169 17.17 -0.96 16.77
N GLY A 170 16.52 -2.05 16.35
CA GLY A 170 15.73 -2.89 17.23
C GLY A 170 14.25 -2.54 17.33
N GLU A 171 13.71 -1.53 16.67
CA GLU A 171 12.27 -1.33 16.54
C GLU A 171 11.71 -2.14 15.36
N LEU A 172 10.51 -2.72 15.54
CA LEU A 172 9.80 -3.37 14.46
C LEU A 172 9.30 -2.31 13.45
N SER A 173 9.56 -2.58 12.18
CA SER A 173 8.88 -1.89 11.08
C SER A 173 7.56 -2.60 10.81
N TYR A 174 6.43 -1.92 11.03
CA TYR A 174 5.12 -2.52 10.91
C TYR A 174 4.09 -1.59 10.27
N ALA A 175 3.03 -2.18 9.82
CA ALA A 175 1.84 -1.54 9.29
C ALA A 175 0.60 -2.16 9.93
N TYR A 176 -0.56 -2.02 9.28
CA TYR A 176 -1.83 -2.51 9.80
C TYR A 176 -2.63 -3.25 8.73
N HIS A 177 -3.39 -4.24 9.19
CA HIS A 177 -4.63 -4.66 8.55
C HIS A 177 -5.75 -3.86 9.21
N LEU A 178 -6.69 -3.33 8.45
CA LEU A 178 -7.75 -2.49 8.97
C LEU A 178 -9.07 -2.69 8.20
N ASP A 179 -10.18 -2.34 8.85
CA ASP A 179 -11.47 -2.24 8.19
C ASP A 179 -11.58 -0.89 7.48
N ALA A 180 -11.65 -0.92 6.13
CA ALA A 180 -11.65 0.29 5.31
C ALA A 180 -12.84 1.22 5.60
N ALA A 181 -14.03 0.65 5.83
CA ALA A 181 -15.22 1.44 6.11
C ALA A 181 -15.12 2.13 7.48
N GLN A 182 -14.61 1.42 8.50
CA GLN A 182 -14.37 1.99 9.81
C GLN A 182 -13.24 3.02 9.80
N TYR A 183 -12.22 2.81 8.97
CA TYR A 183 -11.15 3.79 8.81
C TYR A 183 -11.66 5.08 8.17
N ALA A 184 -12.48 4.99 7.13
CA ALA A 184 -13.13 6.16 6.54
C ALA A 184 -14.01 6.89 7.57
N ALA A 185 -14.81 6.16 8.37
CA ALA A 185 -15.64 6.74 9.43
C ALA A 185 -14.79 7.39 10.55
N PHE A 186 -13.66 6.80 10.92
CA PHE A 186 -12.71 7.36 11.89
C PHE A 186 -12.12 8.68 11.39
N LEU A 187 -11.64 8.72 10.14
CA LEU A 187 -11.09 9.93 9.53
C LEU A 187 -12.15 11.01 9.34
N ARG A 188 -13.40 10.63 8.98
CA ARG A 188 -14.53 11.54 8.87
C ARG A 188 -14.74 12.33 10.17
N ARG A 189 -14.89 11.62 11.31
CA ARG A 189 -15.10 12.29 12.61
C ARG A 189 -13.99 13.30 12.91
N ARG A 190 -12.74 12.97 12.59
CA ARG A 190 -11.61 13.88 12.82
C ARG A 190 -11.64 15.10 11.89
N ALA A 191 -11.95 14.90 10.61
CA ALA A 191 -12.03 15.99 9.64
C ALA A 191 -13.18 16.95 9.96
N GLU A 192 -14.36 16.43 10.32
CA GLU A 192 -15.52 17.25 10.74
C GLU A 192 -15.21 18.06 12.01
N GLN A 193 -14.49 17.49 13.00
CA GLN A 193 -14.01 18.22 14.18
C GLN A 193 -13.02 19.35 13.84
N GLN A 194 -12.37 19.29 12.69
CA GLN A 194 -11.42 20.30 12.20
C GLN A 194 -12.07 21.32 11.25
N GLY A 195 -13.41 21.33 11.17
CA GLY A 195 -14.16 22.34 10.41
C GLY A 195 -14.49 21.98 8.96
N LEU A 196 -14.20 20.74 8.53
CA LEU A 196 -14.63 20.26 7.21
C LEU A 196 -16.16 20.20 7.12
N VAL A 197 -16.71 20.64 6.00
CA VAL A 197 -18.15 20.54 5.70
C VAL A 197 -18.42 19.28 4.88
N ARG A 198 -19.19 18.34 5.42
CA ARG A 198 -19.70 17.20 4.68
C ARG A 198 -21.04 17.53 4.04
N VAL A 199 -21.18 17.22 2.77
CA VAL A 199 -22.45 17.32 2.04
C VAL A 199 -22.87 15.94 1.57
N GLU A 200 -24.03 15.47 2.04
CA GLU A 200 -24.66 14.23 1.59
C GLU A 200 -25.38 14.48 0.26
N GLY A 201 -25.07 13.66 -0.76
CA GLY A 201 -25.79 13.69 -2.02
C GLY A 201 -25.00 13.07 -3.17
N LYS A 202 -25.74 12.54 -4.15
CA LYS A 202 -25.14 12.07 -5.40
C LYS A 202 -24.86 13.23 -6.34
N ILE A 203 -23.67 13.25 -6.93
CA ILE A 203 -23.30 14.17 -7.99
C ILE A 203 -24.01 13.74 -9.27
N ARG A 204 -24.92 14.58 -9.75
CA ARG A 204 -25.69 14.38 -10.98
C ARG A 204 -24.99 14.99 -12.19
N GLU A 205 -24.36 16.16 -12.02
CA GLU A 205 -23.77 16.95 -13.10
C GLU A 205 -22.49 17.62 -12.60
N VAL A 206 -21.48 17.73 -13.46
CA VAL A 206 -20.28 18.53 -13.25
C VAL A 206 -20.30 19.68 -14.23
N ARG A 207 -20.31 20.91 -13.71
CA ARG A 207 -20.28 22.12 -14.54
C ARG A 207 -18.87 22.61 -14.76
N GLN A 208 -18.61 23.06 -15.97
CA GLN A 208 -17.31 23.63 -16.37
C GLN A 208 -17.46 25.11 -16.73
N HIS A 209 -16.41 25.88 -16.51
CA HIS A 209 -16.29 27.22 -17.04
C HIS A 209 -16.16 27.18 -18.57
N ALA A 210 -17.04 27.90 -19.27
CA ALA A 210 -17.08 27.89 -20.73
C ALA A 210 -15.77 28.39 -21.38
N SER A 211 -15.06 29.31 -20.72
CA SER A 211 -13.84 29.91 -21.25
C SER A 211 -12.57 29.06 -20.98
N SER A 212 -12.41 28.52 -19.77
CA SER A 212 -11.20 27.78 -19.39
C SER A 212 -11.37 26.27 -19.48
N GLY A 213 -12.62 25.75 -19.38
CA GLY A 213 -12.90 24.33 -19.27
C GLY A 213 -12.56 23.73 -17.89
N ASP A 214 -12.20 24.55 -16.91
CA ASP A 214 -12.03 24.12 -15.53
C ASP A 214 -13.37 23.71 -14.93
N VAL A 215 -13.34 22.81 -13.93
CA VAL A 215 -14.56 22.49 -13.18
C VAL A 215 -14.98 23.71 -12.35
N ALA A 216 -16.21 24.13 -12.51
CA ALA A 216 -16.80 25.28 -11.80
C ALA A 216 -17.59 24.83 -10.56
N ALA A 217 -18.39 23.76 -10.70
CA ALA A 217 -19.25 23.29 -9.62
C ALA A 217 -19.68 21.83 -9.80
N LEU A 218 -20.06 21.21 -8.69
CA LEU A 218 -20.80 19.94 -8.65
C LEU A 218 -22.28 20.23 -8.40
N VAL A 219 -23.17 19.63 -9.17
CA VAL A 219 -24.63 19.72 -8.98
C VAL A 219 -25.12 18.38 -8.44
N LEU A 220 -25.77 18.40 -7.28
CA LEU A 220 -26.31 17.21 -6.64
C LEU A 220 -27.72 16.88 -7.15
N ASP A 221 -28.19 15.65 -6.92
CA ASP A 221 -29.56 15.22 -7.23
C ASP A 221 -30.61 16.11 -6.54
N SER A 222 -30.28 16.66 -5.35
CA SER A 222 -31.12 17.62 -4.64
C SER A 222 -31.28 18.99 -5.34
N GLY A 223 -30.45 19.26 -6.35
CA GLY A 223 -30.31 20.57 -6.98
C GLY A 223 -29.30 21.51 -6.30
N GLN A 224 -28.71 21.09 -5.16
CA GLN A 224 -27.66 21.87 -4.49
C GLN A 224 -26.43 21.99 -5.39
N ILE A 225 -25.84 23.19 -5.44
CA ILE A 225 -24.64 23.50 -6.23
C ILE A 225 -23.48 23.70 -5.26
N ILE A 226 -22.36 22.99 -5.50
CA ILE A 226 -21.15 23.09 -4.71
C ILE A 226 -20.04 23.64 -5.61
N GLU A 227 -19.70 24.91 -5.40
CA GLU A 227 -18.63 25.59 -6.14
C GLU A 227 -17.26 25.36 -5.47
N GLY A 228 -16.19 25.37 -6.26
CA GLY A 228 -14.82 25.23 -5.78
C GLY A 228 -13.80 25.88 -6.69
N ASP A 229 -12.62 26.12 -6.13
CA ASP A 229 -11.46 26.61 -6.86
C ASP A 229 -10.55 25.45 -7.28
N LEU A 230 -10.43 24.43 -6.41
CA LEU A 230 -9.73 23.17 -6.65
C LEU A 230 -10.65 22.00 -6.30
N PHE A 231 -10.66 20.98 -7.16
CA PHE A 231 -11.45 19.77 -6.95
C PHE A 231 -10.52 18.55 -6.78
N ILE A 232 -10.86 17.69 -5.82
CA ILE A 232 -10.15 16.43 -5.62
C ILE A 232 -11.10 15.30 -6.01
N ASP A 233 -10.75 14.56 -7.06
CA ASP A 233 -11.53 13.43 -7.54
C ASP A 233 -11.14 12.14 -6.80
N CYS A 234 -11.99 11.72 -5.87
CA CYS A 234 -11.95 10.46 -5.14
C CYS A 234 -13.14 9.55 -5.49
N THR A 235 -13.70 9.68 -6.71
CA THR A 235 -14.92 8.96 -7.15
C THR A 235 -14.65 7.52 -7.61
N GLY A 236 -13.50 6.96 -7.24
CA GLY A 236 -13.14 5.57 -7.52
C GLY A 236 -12.86 5.33 -9.00
N PHE A 237 -13.06 4.10 -9.47
CA PHE A 237 -12.81 3.72 -10.87
C PHE A 237 -13.54 4.60 -11.90
N ARG A 238 -14.64 5.24 -11.49
CA ARG A 238 -15.40 6.12 -12.38
C ARG A 238 -14.60 7.33 -12.83
N GLY A 239 -13.75 7.91 -11.96
CA GLY A 239 -13.01 9.13 -12.25
C GLY A 239 -13.93 10.23 -12.78
N LEU A 240 -14.99 10.55 -12.04
CA LEU A 240 -16.10 11.39 -12.52
C LEU A 240 -15.62 12.75 -13.04
N LEU A 241 -14.66 13.37 -12.34
CA LEU A 241 -14.13 14.67 -12.72
C LEU A 241 -12.95 14.50 -13.68
N ILE A 242 -11.96 13.70 -13.30
CA ILE A 242 -10.71 13.58 -14.03
C ILE A 242 -10.89 12.91 -15.41
N GLU A 243 -11.79 11.92 -15.50
CA GLU A 243 -11.99 11.18 -16.73
C GLU A 243 -13.30 11.49 -17.42
N GLN A 244 -14.45 11.33 -16.71
CA GLN A 244 -15.73 11.50 -17.38
C GLN A 244 -15.96 12.94 -17.84
N THR A 245 -15.45 13.94 -17.08
CA THR A 245 -15.57 15.36 -17.40
C THR A 245 -14.37 15.86 -18.21
N LEU A 246 -13.13 15.71 -17.68
CA LEU A 246 -11.94 16.32 -18.29
C LEU A 246 -11.28 15.44 -19.36
N LYS A 247 -11.72 14.18 -19.55
CA LYS A 247 -11.23 13.27 -20.60
C LYS A 247 -9.69 13.11 -20.58
N THR A 248 -9.11 12.98 -19.42
CA THR A 248 -7.65 12.97 -19.23
C THR A 248 -6.98 11.75 -19.87
N GLY A 249 -7.72 10.64 -19.99
CA GLY A 249 -7.24 9.37 -20.55
C GLY A 249 -6.55 8.49 -19.54
N TYR A 250 -6.43 7.22 -19.90
CA TYR A 250 -5.90 6.17 -19.05
C TYR A 250 -4.78 5.42 -19.77
N GLU A 251 -3.77 5.01 -19.06
CA GLU A 251 -2.70 4.14 -19.51
C GLU A 251 -2.94 2.74 -18.95
N ASP A 252 -3.31 1.84 -19.83
CA ASP A 252 -3.68 0.47 -19.51
C ASP A 252 -2.42 -0.42 -19.43
N TRP A 253 -2.26 -1.16 -18.33
CA TRP A 253 -1.15 -2.06 -18.05
C TRP A 253 -1.56 -3.53 -18.03
N THR A 254 -2.74 -3.87 -18.52
CA THR A 254 -3.26 -5.26 -18.52
C THR A 254 -2.42 -6.22 -19.36
N HIS A 255 -1.62 -5.71 -20.28
CA HIS A 255 -0.65 -6.53 -21.05
C HIS A 255 0.51 -7.04 -20.20
N TRP A 256 0.77 -6.46 -19.02
CA TRP A 256 1.72 -6.95 -18.02
C TRP A 256 1.03 -7.61 -16.82
N LEU A 257 -0.11 -7.09 -16.44
CA LEU A 257 -0.88 -7.52 -15.26
C LEU A 257 -2.27 -7.95 -15.73
N PRO A 258 -2.41 -9.23 -16.14
CA PRO A 258 -3.57 -9.67 -16.92
C PRO A 258 -4.83 -9.91 -16.10
N CYS A 259 -4.74 -9.87 -14.76
CA CYS A 259 -5.92 -9.98 -13.91
C CYS A 259 -6.79 -8.73 -14.06
N ASP A 260 -8.10 -8.95 -14.22
CA ASP A 260 -9.09 -7.92 -14.50
C ASP A 260 -10.31 -7.99 -13.57
N ARG A 261 -10.33 -8.96 -12.66
CA ARG A 261 -11.43 -9.16 -11.71
C ARG A 261 -10.95 -9.66 -10.36
N ALA A 262 -11.73 -9.33 -9.33
CA ALA A 262 -11.61 -9.93 -8.02
C ALA A 262 -12.99 -10.32 -7.48
N VAL A 263 -13.07 -11.46 -6.78
CA VAL A 263 -14.20 -11.77 -5.90
C VAL A 263 -13.76 -11.50 -4.48
N ALA A 264 -14.48 -10.65 -3.77
CA ALA A 264 -14.20 -10.30 -2.37
C ALA A 264 -15.27 -10.90 -1.45
N MET A 265 -14.84 -11.44 -0.29
CA MET A 265 -15.71 -12.03 0.71
C MET A 265 -15.16 -11.81 2.11
N GLN A 266 -16.05 -11.55 3.07
CA GLN A 266 -15.73 -11.46 4.48
C GLN A 266 -16.19 -12.73 5.18
N THR A 267 -15.36 -13.29 6.07
CA THR A 267 -15.70 -14.46 6.88
C THR A 267 -15.46 -14.21 8.36
N GLU A 268 -16.13 -14.99 9.21
CA GLU A 268 -15.79 -15.06 10.62
C GLU A 268 -14.33 -15.48 10.82
N SER A 269 -13.69 -14.98 11.88
CA SER A 269 -12.38 -15.45 12.30
C SER A 269 -12.50 -16.80 12.98
N VAL A 270 -11.74 -17.80 12.53
CA VAL A 270 -11.70 -19.15 13.10
C VAL A 270 -10.43 -19.44 13.90
N GLY A 271 -9.54 -18.48 14.00
CA GLY A 271 -8.27 -18.59 14.71
C GLY A 271 -7.69 -17.22 15.06
N PRO A 272 -6.53 -17.18 15.73
CA PRO A 272 -5.86 -15.94 16.08
C PRO A 272 -5.45 -15.13 14.84
N ALA A 273 -5.50 -13.80 14.98
CA ALA A 273 -4.99 -12.93 13.92
C ALA A 273 -3.47 -13.06 13.80
N VAL A 274 -2.97 -13.29 12.57
CA VAL A 274 -1.54 -13.39 12.27
C VAL A 274 -0.98 -12.04 11.81
N PRO A 275 0.32 -11.73 12.06
CA PRO A 275 0.90 -10.44 11.74
C PRO A 275 1.40 -10.33 10.27
N TYR A 276 0.71 -10.96 9.34
CA TYR A 276 1.04 -10.88 7.90
C TYR A 276 -0.20 -11.01 7.01
N THR A 277 -0.13 -10.39 5.84
CA THR A 277 -1.06 -10.70 4.75
C THR A 277 -0.62 -12.00 4.08
N GLN A 278 -1.54 -12.90 3.81
CA GLN A 278 -1.25 -14.06 2.98
C GLN A 278 -1.66 -13.79 1.53
N ALA A 279 -0.73 -13.97 0.60
CA ALA A 279 -0.94 -13.91 -0.84
C ALA A 279 -0.57 -15.27 -1.45
N SER A 280 -1.56 -16.02 -1.95
CA SER A 280 -1.34 -17.36 -2.50
C SER A 280 -1.70 -17.38 -3.98
N ALA A 281 -0.77 -17.79 -4.85
CA ALA A 281 -1.04 -17.93 -6.28
C ALA A 281 -1.93 -19.16 -6.56
N HIS A 282 -2.69 -19.09 -7.64
CA HIS A 282 -3.51 -20.19 -8.16
C HIS A 282 -3.51 -20.16 -9.70
N GLY A 283 -4.14 -21.12 -10.35
CA GLY A 283 -4.02 -21.35 -11.80
C GLY A 283 -4.37 -20.18 -12.72
N ALA A 284 -5.11 -19.17 -12.24
CA ALA A 284 -5.54 -18.03 -13.05
C ALA A 284 -5.39 -16.67 -12.34
N GLY A 285 -4.53 -16.59 -11.33
CA GLY A 285 -4.31 -15.39 -10.53
C GLY A 285 -3.84 -15.71 -9.12
N TRP A 286 -4.36 -14.99 -8.12
CA TRP A 286 -3.96 -15.15 -6.72
C TRP A 286 -5.09 -14.79 -5.75
N ARG A 287 -4.97 -15.23 -4.51
CA ARG A 287 -5.90 -14.86 -3.46
C ARG A 287 -5.19 -14.12 -2.32
N TRP A 288 -5.92 -13.20 -1.66
CA TRP A 288 -5.47 -12.61 -0.41
C TRP A 288 -6.28 -13.10 0.77
N GLN A 289 -5.64 -13.05 1.94
CA GLN A 289 -6.27 -13.24 3.23
C GLN A 289 -5.72 -12.18 4.20
N ILE A 290 -6.61 -11.36 4.74
CA ILE A 290 -6.31 -10.22 5.61
C ILE A 290 -7.05 -10.40 6.93
N PRO A 291 -6.34 -10.79 8.02
CA PRO A 291 -6.97 -10.97 9.33
C PRO A 291 -7.22 -9.62 10.00
N LEU A 292 -8.42 -9.45 10.55
CA LEU A 292 -8.81 -8.34 11.42
C LEU A 292 -9.17 -8.91 12.80
N GLN A 293 -9.40 -8.03 13.79
CA GLN A 293 -9.76 -8.50 15.14
C GLN A 293 -11.12 -9.22 15.20
N HIS A 294 -12.04 -8.91 14.31
CA HIS A 294 -13.43 -9.41 14.34
C HIS A 294 -13.81 -10.28 13.14
N ARG A 295 -13.02 -10.31 12.09
CA ARG A 295 -13.30 -11.02 10.84
C ARG A 295 -12.04 -11.21 10.00
N VAL A 296 -12.17 -11.96 8.91
CA VAL A 296 -11.11 -12.07 7.90
C VAL A 296 -11.63 -11.53 6.56
N GLY A 297 -10.86 -10.64 5.94
CA GLY A 297 -11.06 -10.22 4.56
C GLY A 297 -10.39 -11.21 3.61
N ASN A 298 -11.16 -11.77 2.68
CA ASN A 298 -10.68 -12.71 1.69
C ASN A 298 -10.99 -12.19 0.28
N GLY A 299 -10.12 -12.49 -0.67
CA GLY A 299 -10.40 -12.21 -2.05
C GLY A 299 -9.65 -13.10 -3.02
N TRP A 300 -10.21 -13.22 -4.21
CA TRP A 300 -9.72 -14.03 -5.31
C TRP A 300 -9.55 -13.16 -6.52
N VAL A 301 -8.33 -12.79 -6.85
CA VAL A 301 -7.95 -12.03 -8.05
C VAL A 301 -7.74 -13.00 -9.18
N PHE A 302 -8.29 -12.71 -10.34
CA PHE A 302 -8.18 -13.63 -11.47
C PHE A 302 -8.27 -12.91 -12.82
N CYS A 303 -7.76 -13.58 -13.83
CA CYS A 303 -7.90 -13.19 -15.23
C CYS A 303 -9.14 -13.87 -15.82
N SER A 304 -10.13 -13.07 -16.27
CA SER A 304 -11.40 -13.55 -16.80
C SER A 304 -11.26 -14.39 -18.07
N ARG A 305 -10.12 -14.33 -18.76
CA ARG A 305 -9.79 -15.23 -19.90
C ARG A 305 -9.59 -16.68 -19.49
N TYR A 306 -9.26 -16.95 -18.22
CA TYR A 306 -8.91 -18.28 -17.70
C TYR A 306 -9.86 -18.80 -16.63
N MET A 307 -10.71 -17.96 -16.05
CA MET A 307 -11.62 -18.33 -14.97
C MET A 307 -12.89 -17.49 -15.04
N SER A 308 -14.07 -18.10 -14.84
CA SER A 308 -15.34 -17.37 -14.74
C SER A 308 -15.57 -16.78 -13.34
N ASP A 309 -16.47 -15.80 -13.25
CA ASP A 309 -16.88 -15.18 -11.97
C ASP A 309 -17.46 -16.22 -10.99
N ASP A 310 -18.30 -17.13 -11.50
CA ASP A 310 -18.93 -18.19 -10.70
C ASP A 310 -17.90 -19.20 -10.17
N GLU A 311 -16.95 -19.60 -11.02
CA GLU A 311 -15.86 -20.49 -10.62
C GLU A 311 -14.97 -19.82 -9.55
N ALA A 312 -14.58 -18.55 -9.76
CA ALA A 312 -13.79 -17.79 -8.79
C ALA A 312 -14.52 -17.69 -7.44
N GLY A 313 -15.82 -17.40 -7.46
CA GLY A 313 -16.65 -17.36 -6.26
C GLY A 313 -16.75 -18.71 -5.54
N ALA A 314 -16.90 -19.80 -6.29
CA ALA A 314 -16.92 -21.16 -5.73
C ALA A 314 -15.57 -21.55 -5.11
N ARG A 315 -14.47 -21.28 -5.82
CA ARG A 315 -13.09 -21.54 -5.33
C ARG A 315 -12.76 -20.71 -4.10
N LEU A 316 -13.15 -19.43 -4.06
CA LEU A 316 -12.94 -18.59 -2.88
C LEU A 316 -13.66 -19.18 -1.67
N ARG A 317 -14.93 -19.56 -1.80
CA ARG A 317 -15.70 -20.21 -0.71
C ARG A 317 -15.04 -21.49 -0.24
N ALA A 318 -14.60 -22.35 -1.15
CA ALA A 318 -13.92 -23.61 -0.81
C ALA A 318 -12.56 -23.42 -0.13
N ALA A 319 -11.85 -22.34 -0.46
CA ALA A 319 -10.53 -22.04 0.07
C ALA A 319 -10.55 -21.24 1.39
N THR A 320 -11.71 -20.74 1.82
CA THR A 320 -11.85 -19.93 3.04
C THR A 320 -12.42 -20.75 4.20
N GLN A 321 -11.94 -20.46 5.40
CA GLN A 321 -12.49 -20.97 6.66
C GLN A 321 -13.41 -19.93 7.29
N GLY A 322 -14.33 -20.40 8.12
CA GLY A 322 -15.35 -19.54 8.77
C GLY A 322 -16.57 -19.26 7.90
N ALA A 323 -17.68 -18.93 8.53
CA ALA A 323 -18.92 -18.61 7.86
C ALA A 323 -18.81 -17.28 7.10
N ALA A 324 -19.37 -17.20 5.90
CA ALA A 324 -19.42 -15.95 5.14
C ALA A 324 -20.35 -14.94 5.84
N LEU A 325 -19.87 -13.75 6.13
CA LEU A 325 -20.63 -12.67 6.76
C LEU A 325 -21.52 -11.93 5.76
N ARG A 326 -21.15 -11.95 4.48
CA ARG A 326 -21.89 -11.37 3.36
C ARG A 326 -21.68 -12.22 2.10
N PRO A 327 -22.60 -12.16 1.13
CA PRO A 327 -22.36 -12.78 -0.18
C PRO A 327 -21.08 -12.27 -0.82
N PRO A 328 -20.37 -13.11 -1.58
CA PRO A 328 -19.22 -12.67 -2.37
C PRO A 328 -19.63 -11.59 -3.37
N MET A 329 -18.74 -10.63 -3.58
CA MET A 329 -18.94 -9.51 -4.51
C MET A 329 -17.85 -9.53 -5.59
N VAL A 330 -18.25 -9.50 -6.85
CA VAL A 330 -17.33 -9.37 -7.98
C VAL A 330 -17.01 -7.91 -8.22
N VAL A 331 -15.72 -7.60 -8.34
CA VAL A 331 -15.19 -6.25 -8.61
C VAL A 331 -14.36 -6.32 -9.90
N PRO A 332 -14.87 -5.79 -11.03
CA PRO A 332 -14.07 -5.63 -12.24
C PRO A 332 -13.13 -4.45 -12.10
N PHE A 333 -11.93 -4.54 -12.68
CA PHE A 333 -10.96 -3.47 -12.68
C PHE A 333 -10.07 -3.51 -13.92
N VAL A 334 -9.39 -2.41 -14.19
CA VAL A 334 -8.32 -2.30 -15.18
C VAL A 334 -7.09 -1.77 -14.48
N THR A 335 -6.02 -2.57 -14.48
CA THR A 335 -4.74 -2.13 -13.91
C THR A 335 -4.10 -1.07 -14.79
N GLY A 336 -3.71 0.06 -14.17
CA GLY A 336 -3.15 1.18 -14.91
C GLY A 336 -3.21 2.49 -14.13
N ARG A 337 -3.01 3.61 -14.83
CA ARG A 337 -3.04 4.96 -14.25
C ARG A 337 -3.65 5.98 -15.19
N ARG A 338 -4.10 7.11 -14.66
CA ARG A 338 -4.41 8.27 -15.49
C ARG A 338 -3.13 8.80 -16.15
N ARG A 339 -3.25 9.28 -17.41
CA ARG A 339 -2.11 9.90 -18.10
C ARG A 339 -1.60 11.13 -17.35
N GLN A 340 -2.53 11.87 -16.73
CA GLN A 340 -2.26 12.94 -15.78
C GLN A 340 -3.19 12.78 -14.58
N VAL A 341 -2.65 12.82 -13.38
CA VAL A 341 -3.44 12.78 -12.13
C VAL A 341 -3.84 14.17 -11.65
N TRP A 342 -3.19 15.21 -12.15
CA TRP A 342 -3.60 16.59 -12.02
C TRP A 342 -3.83 17.18 -13.42
N ASN A 343 -5.06 17.51 -13.73
CA ASN A 343 -5.47 18.15 -14.98
C ASN A 343 -6.33 19.37 -14.68
N ARG A 344 -5.95 20.55 -15.17
CA ARG A 344 -6.61 21.81 -14.86
C ARG A 344 -6.71 22.04 -13.34
N ASN A 345 -7.91 22.29 -12.83
CA ASN A 345 -8.18 22.42 -11.40
C ASN A 345 -8.71 21.13 -10.73
N VAL A 346 -8.40 19.97 -11.28
CA VAL A 346 -8.78 18.66 -10.72
C VAL A 346 -7.55 17.82 -10.42
N VAL A 347 -7.45 17.32 -9.17
CA VAL A 347 -6.46 16.34 -8.73
C VAL A 347 -7.17 15.03 -8.42
N ALA A 348 -6.78 13.95 -9.09
CA ALA A 348 -7.30 12.62 -8.83
C ALA A 348 -6.49 11.89 -7.75
N LEU A 349 -7.17 11.26 -6.80
CA LEU A 349 -6.57 10.47 -5.74
C LEU A 349 -7.24 9.09 -5.59
N GLY A 350 -6.48 8.12 -5.08
CA GLY A 350 -6.95 6.74 -4.93
C GLY A 350 -7.29 6.11 -6.28
N LEU A 351 -8.38 5.33 -6.36
CA LEU A 351 -8.76 4.59 -7.57
C LEU A 351 -9.14 5.50 -8.76
N SER A 352 -9.37 6.79 -8.54
CA SER A 352 -9.55 7.76 -9.62
C SER A 352 -8.24 8.10 -10.32
N SER A 353 -7.10 8.01 -9.63
CA SER A 353 -5.76 8.32 -10.17
C SER A 353 -5.10 7.11 -10.83
N SER A 354 -5.11 5.98 -10.17
CA SER A 354 -4.50 4.73 -10.61
C SER A 354 -5.07 3.54 -9.87
N PHE A 355 -4.99 2.38 -10.49
CA PHE A 355 -5.22 1.10 -9.83
C PHE A 355 -4.09 0.14 -10.16
N ILE A 356 -3.46 -0.38 -9.12
CA ILE A 356 -2.51 -1.48 -9.19
C ILE A 356 -3.01 -2.53 -8.21
N GLU A 357 -2.98 -3.79 -8.60
CA GLU A 357 -3.42 -4.88 -7.76
C GLU A 357 -2.83 -4.79 -6.35
N PRO A 358 -3.61 -5.05 -5.28
CA PRO A 358 -3.19 -4.81 -3.90
C PRO A 358 -2.21 -5.89 -3.37
N LEU A 359 -1.45 -6.53 -4.26
CA LEU A 359 -0.51 -7.62 -3.94
C LEU A 359 0.52 -7.19 -2.88
N GLU A 360 1.04 -5.98 -3.01
CA GLU A 360 2.00 -5.39 -2.08
C GLU A 360 1.38 -4.31 -1.17
N SER A 361 0.03 -4.25 -1.11
CA SER A 361 -0.72 -3.37 -0.21
C SER A 361 -0.47 -1.88 -0.42
N THR A 362 -0.26 -1.45 -1.66
CA THR A 362 0.15 -0.09 -2.03
C THR A 362 -1.01 0.87 -2.29
N SER A 363 -2.26 0.40 -2.38
CA SER A 363 -3.42 1.25 -2.77
C SER A 363 -3.62 2.45 -1.84
N ILE A 364 -3.64 2.23 -0.52
CA ILE A 364 -3.76 3.31 0.47
C ILE A 364 -2.50 4.19 0.43
N HIS A 365 -1.31 3.60 0.31
CA HIS A 365 -0.06 4.35 0.23
C HIS A 365 -0.07 5.37 -0.92
N LEU A 366 -0.48 4.99 -2.14
CA LEU A 366 -0.55 5.90 -3.28
C LEU A 366 -1.52 7.07 -3.04
N ALA A 367 -2.60 6.86 -2.27
CA ALA A 367 -3.47 7.94 -1.85
C ALA A 367 -2.80 8.86 -0.81
N LEU A 368 -2.10 8.29 0.19
CA LEU A 368 -1.38 9.04 1.21
C LEU A 368 -0.25 9.89 0.61
N SER A 369 0.56 9.33 -0.27
CA SER A 369 1.66 10.02 -0.95
C SER A 369 1.14 11.12 -1.88
N GLY A 370 0.05 10.85 -2.62
CA GLY A 370 -0.61 11.85 -3.45
C GLY A 370 -1.12 13.05 -2.65
N VAL A 371 -1.74 12.81 -1.50
CA VAL A 371 -2.18 13.89 -0.59
C VAL A 371 -0.99 14.65 0.00
N ALA A 372 0.03 13.95 0.46
CA ALA A 372 1.24 14.59 1.01
C ALA A 372 1.91 15.47 -0.06
N ARG A 373 2.01 14.98 -1.29
CA ARG A 373 2.52 15.75 -2.43
C ARG A 373 1.67 16.98 -2.73
N LEU A 374 0.33 16.85 -2.67
CA LEU A 374 -0.57 17.99 -2.85
C LEU A 374 -0.39 19.04 -1.75
N ILE A 375 -0.22 18.63 -0.49
CA ILE A 375 0.05 19.54 0.62
C ILE A 375 1.36 20.32 0.40
N HIS A 376 2.43 19.63 -0.02
CA HIS A 376 3.72 20.28 -0.30
C HIS A 376 3.66 21.25 -1.50
N MET A 377 2.80 20.97 -2.47
CA MET A 377 2.67 21.73 -3.70
C MET A 377 1.31 22.46 -3.79
N PHE A 378 0.74 22.84 -2.64
CA PHE A 378 -0.61 23.42 -2.66
C PHE A 378 -0.65 24.78 -3.37
N PRO A 379 -1.56 24.99 -4.35
CA PRO A 379 -1.53 26.13 -5.25
C PRO A 379 -2.23 27.35 -4.65
N PHE A 380 -1.80 27.87 -3.50
CA PHE A 380 -2.43 29.01 -2.83
C PHE A 380 -2.53 30.27 -3.70
N ALA A 381 -1.50 30.54 -4.50
CA ALA A 381 -1.46 31.72 -5.36
C ALA A 381 -2.07 31.49 -6.76
N GLY A 382 -2.49 30.24 -7.03
CA GLY A 382 -3.04 29.83 -8.33
C GLY A 382 -2.41 28.55 -8.86
N ILE A 383 -3.08 27.95 -9.82
CA ILE A 383 -2.65 26.70 -10.44
C ILE A 383 -1.72 27.01 -11.62
N GLU A 384 -0.43 26.72 -11.46
CA GLU A 384 0.60 26.98 -12.46
C GLU A 384 1.00 25.69 -13.19
N ASP A 385 1.28 25.78 -14.49
CA ASP A 385 1.66 24.63 -15.33
C ASP A 385 2.93 23.93 -14.82
N SER A 386 3.88 24.66 -14.25
CA SER A 386 5.10 24.10 -13.67
C SER A 386 4.81 23.20 -12.48
N LEU A 387 3.88 23.64 -11.62
CA LEU A 387 3.43 22.89 -10.45
C LEU A 387 2.69 21.62 -10.86
N VAL A 388 1.72 21.75 -11.76
CA VAL A 388 0.95 20.62 -12.33
C VAL A 388 1.88 19.59 -12.96
N ARG A 389 2.84 20.05 -13.75
CA ARG A 389 3.84 19.17 -14.40
C ARG A 389 4.65 18.39 -13.37
N ARG A 390 5.23 19.07 -12.37
CA ARG A 390 6.05 18.42 -11.34
C ARG A 390 5.24 17.41 -10.52
N TYR A 391 4.00 17.73 -10.17
CA TYR A 391 3.11 16.81 -9.47
C TYR A 391 2.84 15.54 -10.30
N ASN A 392 2.52 15.71 -11.58
CA ASN A 392 2.25 14.60 -12.50
C ASN A 392 3.49 13.72 -12.73
N GLU A 393 4.67 14.31 -12.89
CA GLU A 393 5.93 13.59 -13.05
C GLU A 393 6.23 12.69 -11.83
N ALA A 394 6.14 13.25 -10.62
CA ALA A 394 6.39 12.50 -9.40
C ALA A 394 5.36 11.38 -9.18
N SER A 395 4.08 11.66 -9.46
CA SER A 395 3.01 10.65 -9.33
C SER A 395 3.15 9.52 -10.35
N ARG A 396 3.59 9.85 -11.57
CA ARG A 396 3.88 8.87 -12.60
C ARG A 396 5.03 7.96 -12.19
N ALA A 397 6.16 8.53 -11.79
CA ALA A 397 7.34 7.78 -11.39
C ALA A 397 7.02 6.80 -10.25
N GLU A 398 6.31 7.25 -9.22
CA GLU A 398 5.89 6.41 -8.11
C GLU A 398 5.00 5.23 -8.57
N ALA A 399 3.99 5.50 -9.40
CA ALA A 399 3.09 4.46 -9.90
C ALA A 399 3.83 3.44 -10.79
N GLU A 400 4.77 3.89 -11.63
CA GLU A 400 5.60 3.03 -12.48
C GLU A 400 6.55 2.15 -11.66
N HIS A 401 7.16 2.67 -10.59
CA HIS A 401 8.00 1.88 -9.68
C HIS A 401 7.18 0.80 -8.95
N VAL A 402 5.98 1.12 -8.48
CA VAL A 402 5.07 0.14 -7.87
C VAL A 402 4.65 -0.91 -8.90
N ARG A 403 4.28 -0.50 -10.12
CA ARG A 403 3.94 -1.38 -11.24
C ARG A 403 5.06 -2.39 -11.49
N ASP A 404 6.29 -1.93 -11.62
CA ASP A 404 7.45 -2.79 -11.93
C ASP A 404 7.67 -3.85 -10.84
N PHE A 405 7.47 -3.47 -9.58
CA PHE A 405 7.59 -4.42 -8.48
C PHE A 405 6.47 -5.48 -8.50
N ILE A 406 5.25 -5.12 -8.88
CA ILE A 406 4.16 -6.10 -9.05
C ILE A 406 4.41 -6.99 -10.27
N ILE A 407 4.86 -6.42 -11.41
CA ILE A 407 5.22 -7.20 -12.61
C ILE A 407 6.30 -8.24 -12.28
N LEU A 408 7.28 -7.91 -11.43
CA LEU A 408 8.30 -8.87 -10.99
C LEU A 408 7.69 -10.15 -10.44
N HIS A 409 6.65 -10.05 -9.61
CA HIS A 409 5.98 -11.23 -9.02
C HIS A 409 5.32 -12.11 -10.10
N TYR A 410 4.69 -11.49 -11.10
CA TYR A 410 4.06 -12.20 -12.20
C TYR A 410 5.07 -12.84 -13.17
N HIS A 411 6.16 -12.11 -13.45
CA HIS A 411 7.19 -12.57 -14.40
C HIS A 411 8.10 -13.66 -13.83
N ALA A 412 8.54 -13.52 -12.58
CA ALA A 412 9.54 -14.39 -11.97
C ALA A 412 8.95 -15.71 -11.44
N ASN A 413 7.91 -16.24 -12.07
CA ASN A 413 7.25 -17.50 -11.73
C ASN A 413 7.83 -18.68 -12.53
N GLN A 414 7.60 -19.90 -12.03
CA GLN A 414 7.95 -21.15 -12.70
C GLN A 414 6.74 -22.10 -12.76
N ARG A 415 5.53 -21.56 -12.74
CA ARG A 415 4.27 -22.29 -12.78
C ARG A 415 3.95 -22.75 -14.20
N ASP A 416 3.17 -23.83 -14.33
CA ASP A 416 2.89 -24.48 -15.62
C ASP A 416 1.52 -24.11 -16.22
N GLU A 417 0.67 -23.39 -15.48
CA GLU A 417 -0.63 -22.99 -16.00
C GLU A 417 -0.51 -21.87 -17.07
N PRO A 418 -1.43 -21.85 -18.07
CA PRO A 418 -1.30 -20.98 -19.25
C PRO A 418 -1.10 -19.50 -18.93
N MET A 419 -1.87 -18.96 -17.97
CA MET A 419 -1.73 -17.55 -17.57
C MET A 419 -0.31 -17.25 -17.06
N TRP A 420 0.24 -18.12 -16.22
CA TRP A 420 1.59 -17.94 -15.65
C TRP A 420 2.69 -18.12 -16.69
N GLN A 421 2.51 -19.00 -17.68
CA GLN A 421 3.42 -19.12 -18.82
C GLN A 421 3.44 -17.83 -19.65
N GLU A 422 2.27 -17.24 -19.93
CA GLU A 422 2.19 -15.94 -20.61
C GLU A 422 2.90 -14.84 -19.81
N CYS A 423 2.66 -14.75 -18.49
CA CYS A 423 3.33 -13.78 -17.63
C CYS A 423 4.85 -13.95 -17.59
N ARG A 424 5.35 -15.19 -17.60
CA ARG A 424 6.78 -15.47 -17.66
C ARG A 424 7.42 -15.07 -19.00
N ALA A 425 6.68 -15.20 -20.09
CA ALA A 425 7.15 -14.93 -21.47
C ALA A 425 6.96 -13.47 -21.91
N MET A 426 6.23 -12.65 -21.13
CA MET A 426 5.93 -11.26 -21.51
C MET A 426 7.16 -10.37 -21.63
N GLY A 427 7.13 -9.39 -22.53
CA GLY A 427 8.13 -8.31 -22.58
C GLY A 427 8.01 -7.42 -21.34
N LEU A 428 9.12 -7.11 -20.72
CA LEU A 428 9.17 -6.31 -19.49
C LEU A 428 9.38 -4.81 -19.80
N PRO A 429 8.96 -3.90 -18.92
CA PRO A 429 9.46 -2.54 -18.91
C PRO A 429 11.00 -2.53 -18.83
N ASP A 430 11.66 -1.64 -19.56
CA ASP A 430 13.13 -1.55 -19.61
C ASP A 430 13.75 -1.38 -18.21
N SER A 431 13.12 -0.59 -17.35
CA SER A 431 13.51 -0.38 -15.95
C SER A 431 13.58 -1.70 -15.16
N LEU A 432 12.55 -2.53 -15.27
CA LEU A 432 12.49 -3.82 -14.60
C LEU A 432 13.45 -4.84 -15.22
N ALA A 433 13.50 -4.91 -16.54
CA ALA A 433 14.40 -5.80 -17.27
C ALA A 433 15.87 -5.56 -16.88
N HIS A 434 16.28 -4.28 -16.80
CA HIS A 434 17.62 -3.89 -16.35
C HIS A 434 17.88 -4.30 -14.90
N ARG A 435 16.90 -4.11 -13.99
CA ARG A 435 17.01 -4.46 -12.58
C ARG A 435 17.18 -5.98 -12.38
N ILE A 436 16.39 -6.78 -13.07
CA ILE A 436 16.50 -8.25 -13.05
C ILE A 436 17.85 -8.71 -13.62
N ALA A 437 18.32 -8.12 -14.72
CA ALA A 437 19.60 -8.46 -15.33
C ALA A 437 20.77 -8.20 -14.37
N LEU A 438 20.84 -7.02 -13.76
CA LEU A 438 21.89 -6.69 -12.78
C LEU A 438 21.86 -7.61 -11.56
N PHE A 439 20.67 -7.97 -11.07
CA PHE A 439 20.55 -8.92 -9.97
C PHE A 439 21.04 -10.33 -10.37
N ARG A 440 20.62 -10.83 -11.54
CA ARG A 440 21.08 -12.13 -12.06
C ARG A 440 22.59 -12.16 -12.27
N ASP A 441 23.19 -11.08 -12.75
CA ASP A 441 24.62 -11.06 -13.03
C ASP A 441 25.46 -10.96 -11.75
N ARG A 442 25.07 -10.10 -10.81
CA ARG A 442 25.92 -9.69 -9.68
C ARG A 442 25.23 -9.60 -8.33
N ALA A 443 23.99 -10.05 -8.21
CA ALA A 443 23.15 -9.84 -7.03
C ALA A 443 23.00 -8.34 -6.68
N HIS A 444 23.14 -7.44 -7.65
CA HIS A 444 23.04 -6.01 -7.37
C HIS A 444 21.56 -5.60 -7.31
N ALA A 445 21.14 -5.14 -6.14
CA ALA A 445 19.84 -4.53 -5.90
C ALA A 445 20.07 -3.10 -5.39
N TRP A 446 19.21 -2.17 -5.78
CA TRP A 446 19.28 -0.77 -5.35
C TRP A 446 17.89 -0.19 -5.11
N GLN A 447 17.84 0.91 -4.40
CA GLN A 447 16.68 1.76 -4.24
C GLN A 447 16.99 3.13 -4.85
N GLY A 448 16.14 3.62 -5.75
CA GLY A 448 16.20 4.99 -6.24
C GLY A 448 15.75 5.99 -5.17
N GLU A 449 16.04 7.28 -5.37
CA GLU A 449 15.81 8.34 -4.38
C GLU A 449 14.33 8.45 -3.94
N ASP A 450 13.40 8.31 -4.90
CA ASP A 450 11.94 8.40 -4.67
C ASP A 450 11.24 7.02 -4.73
N GLU A 451 11.99 5.91 -4.63
CA GLU A 451 11.40 4.57 -4.70
C GLU A 451 10.88 4.10 -3.34
N LEU A 452 9.71 3.47 -3.37
CA LEU A 452 9.09 2.89 -2.19
C LEU A 452 9.84 1.64 -1.69
N PHE A 453 10.17 0.73 -2.60
CA PHE A 453 10.74 -0.58 -2.27
C PHE A 453 12.25 -0.50 -2.13
N ARG A 454 12.74 -0.89 -0.95
CA ARG A 454 14.16 -0.87 -0.61
C ARG A 454 14.91 -2.07 -1.20
N VAL A 455 16.23 -2.03 -1.08
CA VAL A 455 17.13 -3.15 -1.44
C VAL A 455 16.64 -4.48 -0.85
N ASP A 456 16.23 -4.48 0.44
CA ASP A 456 15.70 -5.67 1.10
C ASP A 456 14.47 -6.22 0.39
N SER A 457 13.52 -5.36 0.00
CA SER A 457 12.30 -5.75 -0.69
C SER A 457 12.59 -6.45 -2.02
N TRP A 458 13.41 -5.81 -2.86
CA TRP A 458 13.83 -6.38 -4.15
C TRP A 458 14.56 -7.72 -3.96
N THR A 459 15.45 -7.80 -2.98
CA THR A 459 16.23 -9.01 -2.69
C THR A 459 15.36 -10.16 -2.23
N HIS A 460 14.45 -9.92 -1.27
CA HIS A 460 13.53 -10.96 -0.78
C HIS A 460 12.62 -11.51 -1.87
N VAL A 461 12.06 -10.65 -2.73
CA VAL A 461 11.16 -11.09 -3.80
C VAL A 461 11.94 -11.81 -4.90
N MET A 462 13.07 -11.26 -5.37
CA MET A 462 13.86 -11.90 -6.42
C MET A 462 14.37 -13.28 -6.00
N LEU A 463 14.94 -13.39 -4.80
CA LEU A 463 15.42 -14.68 -4.28
C LEU A 463 14.27 -15.63 -3.94
N GLY A 464 13.19 -15.11 -3.34
CA GLY A 464 12.01 -15.86 -2.97
C GLY A 464 11.29 -16.49 -4.16
N GLN A 465 11.40 -15.87 -5.33
CA GLN A 465 10.87 -16.41 -6.60
C GLN A 465 11.92 -17.14 -7.44
N GLY A 466 13.08 -17.46 -6.85
CA GLY A 466 14.07 -18.31 -7.47
C GLY A 466 14.97 -17.63 -8.50
N ILE A 467 15.07 -16.29 -8.51
CA ILE A 467 16.07 -15.58 -9.31
C ILE A 467 17.44 -15.75 -8.64
N ALA A 468 18.19 -16.76 -9.05
CA ALA A 468 19.52 -17.04 -8.52
C ALA A 468 20.58 -16.17 -9.20
N PRO A 469 21.36 -15.37 -8.46
CA PRO A 469 22.45 -14.59 -9.05
C PRO A 469 23.66 -15.46 -9.39
N ARG A 470 24.30 -15.15 -10.53
CA ARG A 470 25.51 -15.83 -11.02
C ARG A 470 26.73 -15.51 -10.16
N ALA A 471 26.81 -14.29 -9.65
CA ALA A 471 27.88 -13.80 -8.81
C ALA A 471 27.35 -12.87 -7.71
N HIS A 472 28.18 -12.61 -6.70
CA HIS A 472 27.94 -11.64 -5.65
C HIS A 472 29.18 -10.76 -5.44
N HIS A 473 29.08 -9.74 -4.60
CA HIS A 473 30.13 -8.75 -4.40
C HIS A 473 31.42 -9.40 -3.86
N PRO A 474 32.61 -9.15 -4.46
CA PRO A 474 33.86 -9.80 -4.05
C PRO A 474 34.27 -9.55 -2.59
N LEU A 475 33.90 -8.40 -2.02
CA LEU A 475 34.20 -8.10 -0.60
C LEU A 475 33.60 -9.13 0.37
N ALA A 476 32.49 -9.75 0.03
CA ALA A 476 31.91 -10.81 0.85
C ALA A 476 32.84 -12.03 0.99
N ARG A 477 33.66 -12.31 -0.04
CA ARG A 477 34.64 -13.41 -0.04
C ARG A 477 35.88 -13.14 0.79
N ALA A 478 36.13 -11.87 1.12
CA ALA A 478 37.32 -11.47 1.89
C ALA A 478 37.24 -11.90 3.37
N LEU A 479 36.04 -12.21 3.88
CA LEU A 479 35.88 -12.73 5.23
C LEU A 479 36.32 -14.20 5.32
N PRO A 480 37.16 -14.58 6.30
CA PRO A 480 37.41 -15.98 6.66
C PRO A 480 36.10 -16.73 7.00
N ASN A 481 36.09 -18.03 6.87
CA ASN A 481 34.89 -18.83 7.14
C ASN A 481 34.36 -18.66 8.58
N GLU A 482 35.26 -18.60 9.55
CA GLU A 482 34.92 -18.43 10.96
C GLU A 482 34.30 -17.05 11.22
N ASP A 483 34.88 -16.00 10.66
CA ASP A 483 34.39 -14.63 10.82
C ASP A 483 33.01 -14.45 10.16
N LEU A 484 32.79 -15.05 8.99
CA LEU A 484 31.50 -15.05 8.33
C LEU A 484 30.44 -15.80 9.18
N ALA A 485 30.77 -16.96 9.71
CA ALA A 485 29.89 -17.73 10.59
C ALA A 485 29.56 -16.96 11.88
N GLN A 486 30.56 -16.29 12.48
CA GLN A 486 30.36 -15.43 13.65
C GLN A 486 29.45 -14.24 13.33
N LEU A 487 29.68 -13.54 12.21
CA LEU A 487 28.84 -12.42 11.76
C LEU A 487 27.37 -12.85 11.61
N LEU A 488 27.13 -13.93 10.89
CA LEU A 488 25.80 -14.46 10.67
C LEU A 488 25.12 -14.87 11.98
N SER A 489 25.86 -15.54 12.86
CA SER A 489 25.35 -15.94 14.18
C SER A 489 25.05 -14.73 15.09
N ALA A 490 25.92 -13.71 15.07
CA ALA A 490 25.76 -12.49 15.84
C ALA A 490 24.52 -11.67 15.43
N ILE A 491 24.05 -11.80 14.20
CA ILE A 491 22.80 -11.20 13.73
C ILE A 491 21.60 -12.07 14.09
N ARG A 492 21.63 -13.35 13.78
CA ARG A 492 20.49 -14.26 13.92
C ARG A 492 20.11 -14.55 15.37
N GLN A 493 21.09 -14.80 16.25
CA GLN A 493 20.80 -15.16 17.64
C GLN A 493 20.07 -14.08 18.45
N PRO A 494 20.45 -12.79 18.39
CA PRO A 494 19.69 -11.72 19.06
C PRO A 494 18.26 -11.60 18.53
N ILE A 495 18.06 -11.77 17.22
CA ILE A 495 16.72 -11.74 16.60
C ILE A 495 15.86 -12.87 17.20
N GLN A 496 16.36 -14.10 17.21
CA GLN A 496 15.63 -15.24 17.73
C GLN A 496 15.28 -15.06 19.23
N ARG A 497 16.26 -14.70 20.06
CA ARG A 497 16.04 -14.44 21.50
C ARG A 497 14.98 -13.37 21.73
N ARG A 498 14.98 -12.34 20.91
CA ARG A 498 14.01 -11.26 21.00
C ARG A 498 12.60 -11.74 20.63
N VAL A 499 12.46 -12.47 19.53
CA VAL A 499 11.17 -13.03 19.11
C VAL A 499 10.64 -14.00 20.16
N ASP A 500 11.49 -14.85 20.76
CA ASP A 500 11.09 -15.80 21.81
C ASP A 500 10.54 -15.08 23.04
N SER A 501 10.98 -13.84 23.32
CA SER A 501 10.48 -13.02 24.44
C SER A 501 9.17 -12.28 24.15
N MET A 502 8.73 -12.21 22.87
CA MET A 502 7.49 -11.52 22.50
C MET A 502 6.25 -12.38 22.84
N PRO A 503 5.14 -11.77 23.24
CA PRO A 503 3.85 -12.47 23.31
C PRO A 503 3.38 -12.87 21.90
N SER A 504 2.36 -13.72 21.81
CA SER A 504 1.66 -13.93 20.54
C SER A 504 1.03 -12.62 20.09
N HIS A 505 0.91 -12.45 18.77
CA HIS A 505 0.30 -11.27 18.15
C HIS A 505 -1.12 -11.03 18.68
N GLN A 506 -1.93 -12.09 18.81
CA GLN A 506 -3.27 -12.03 19.35
C GLN A 506 -3.29 -11.53 20.82
N ALA A 507 -2.44 -12.10 21.67
CA ALA A 507 -2.35 -11.68 23.08
C ALA A 507 -1.86 -10.23 23.24
N PHE A 508 -1.01 -9.77 22.31
CA PHE A 508 -0.59 -8.37 22.31
C PHE A 508 -1.75 -7.44 21.94
N ILE A 509 -2.52 -7.75 20.91
CA ILE A 509 -3.69 -6.96 20.46
C ILE A 509 -4.72 -6.87 21.59
N GLU A 510 -5.10 -7.99 22.21
CA GLU A 510 -6.09 -8.05 23.29
C GLU A 510 -5.73 -7.17 24.48
N ARG A 511 -4.44 -7.03 24.77
CA ARG A 511 -3.96 -6.17 25.86
C ARG A 511 -3.80 -4.71 25.44
N TYR A 512 -3.35 -4.45 24.21
CA TYR A 512 -2.94 -3.11 23.75
C TYR A 512 -4.08 -2.30 23.15
N CYS A 513 -4.87 -2.93 22.28
CA CYS A 513 -5.86 -2.23 21.45
C CYS A 513 -7.08 -3.11 21.11
N PRO A 514 -7.76 -3.72 22.11
CA PRO A 514 -8.93 -4.55 21.82
C PRO A 514 -9.98 -3.71 21.08
N ALA A 515 -10.52 -4.25 19.98
CA ALA A 515 -11.54 -3.57 19.19
C ALA A 515 -12.79 -3.28 20.06
N GLU A 516 -13.40 -2.15 19.80
CA GLU A 516 -14.72 -1.86 20.36
C GLU A 516 -15.72 -2.88 19.80
N ARG A 517 -16.58 -3.43 20.69
CA ARG A 517 -17.62 -4.33 20.22
C ARG A 517 -18.52 -3.56 19.27
N LEU A 518 -18.52 -3.95 18.00
CA LEU A 518 -19.47 -3.44 17.02
C LEU A 518 -20.89 -3.76 17.51
N ARG A 519 -21.64 -2.73 17.87
CA ARG A 519 -23.06 -2.84 18.24
C ARG A 519 -23.93 -2.93 17.00
#